data_f7caca2fb4bf4c8e6d1e287af72f3893
#
_entry.id   f7caca2fb4bf4c8e6d1e287af72f3893
#
_cell.length_a   1.000
_cell.length_b   1.000
_cell.length_c   1.000
_cell.angle_alpha   90.00
_cell.angle_beta   90.00
_cell.angle_gamma   90.00
#
_symmetry.space_group_name_H-M   'P 1'
#
loop_
_entity.id
_entity.type
_entity.pdbx_description
1 polymer ?
#
loop_
_entity_poly.entity_id
_entity_poly.type
_entity_poly.pdbx_seq_one_letter_code
_entity_poly.pdbx_strand_id
1 'polypeptide(L)'
;PREGAEDRASFQNFSFNFDSASGIIYTVDVTKPQGEKITITSMADGSPFRMDKIYKVALNSYRGNGGGELLTKGSGIPQEDLKDRIIFSTDKDLRFYLMNYIEKKGTMNPKALNQWKFVPEKWTVPAAQRDSEYLFRSVQ
;
A
#
# COMPACT_ATOMS: atom_id res chain seq x y z
N PRO A 1 -14.85 18.59 1.14
CA PRO A 1 -14.04 19.78 0.86
C PRO A 1 -13.90 20.58 2.15
N ARG A 2 -12.73 21.15 2.43
CA ARG A 2 -12.59 22.14 3.48
C ARG A 2 -13.30 23.41 3.02
N GLU A 3 -14.00 24.07 3.94
CA GLU A 3 -14.62 25.39 3.70
C GLU A 3 -13.57 26.34 3.11
N GLY A 4 -13.84 26.95 1.96
CA GLY A 4 -12.89 27.79 1.22
C GLY A 4 -11.92 27.08 0.28
N ALA A 5 -12.01 25.76 0.09
CA ALA A 5 -11.25 25.01 -0.91
C ALA A 5 -12.20 24.53 -2.01
N GLU A 6 -12.76 25.49 -2.74
CA GLU A 6 -13.59 25.21 -3.90
C GLU A 6 -12.84 24.27 -4.85
N ASP A 7 -13.48 23.15 -5.23
CA ASP A 7 -13.00 22.18 -6.21
C ASP A 7 -11.67 21.46 -5.91
N ARG A 8 -11.31 21.26 -4.64
CA ARG A 8 -10.15 20.46 -4.26
C ARG A 8 -10.53 19.21 -3.52
N ALA A 9 -9.98 18.06 -3.92
CA ALA A 9 -10.05 16.85 -3.14
C ALA A 9 -9.24 17.01 -1.85
N SER A 10 -9.81 16.63 -0.69
CA SER A 10 -9.10 16.56 0.57
C SER A 10 -9.28 15.18 1.19
N PHE A 11 -8.22 14.63 1.78
CA PHE A 11 -8.26 13.35 2.45
C PHE A 11 -8.50 13.56 3.95
N GLN A 12 -9.39 12.77 4.53
CA GLN A 12 -9.59 12.74 5.99
C GLN A 12 -8.37 12.15 6.70
N ASN A 13 -7.74 11.17 6.06
CA ASN A 13 -6.52 10.53 6.55
C ASN A 13 -5.32 11.00 5.73
N PHE A 14 -4.14 10.92 6.33
CA PHE A 14 -2.90 11.23 5.63
C PHE A 14 -2.67 10.23 4.48
N SER A 15 -2.46 10.75 3.26
CA SER A 15 -2.25 9.93 2.06
C SER A 15 -1.04 8.98 2.17
N PHE A 16 -0.02 9.35 2.96
CA PHE A 16 1.15 8.49 3.20
C PHE A 16 0.86 7.25 4.05
N ASN A 17 -0.33 7.15 4.65
CA ASN A 17 -0.78 5.94 5.34
C ASN A 17 -1.48 4.94 4.41
N PHE A 18 -1.57 5.24 3.12
CA PHE A 18 -2.05 4.28 2.13
C PHE A 18 -0.89 3.38 1.71
N ASP A 19 -0.98 2.09 2.02
CA ASP A 19 -0.01 1.09 1.63
C ASP A 19 -0.58 0.17 0.56
N SER A 20 0.28 -0.30 -0.33
CA SER A 20 -0.02 -1.38 -1.27
C SER A 20 0.94 -2.55 -1.05
N ALA A 21 0.45 -3.77 -1.25
CA ALA A 21 1.25 -4.97 -1.13
C ALA A 21 1.83 -5.39 -2.48
N SER A 22 3.06 -5.87 -2.46
CA SER A 22 3.71 -6.55 -3.59
C SER A 22 3.93 -8.03 -3.25
N GLY A 23 3.93 -8.88 -4.26
CA GLY A 23 4.08 -10.33 -4.09
C GLY A 23 2.77 -11.10 -4.03
N ILE A 24 1.64 -10.41 -4.05
CA ILE A 24 0.29 -10.99 -4.12
C ILE A 24 -0.55 -10.29 -5.19
N ILE A 25 -1.52 -11.00 -5.74
CA ILE A 25 -2.54 -10.43 -6.64
C ILE A 25 -3.84 -10.28 -5.83
N TYR A 26 -4.39 -9.05 -5.81
CA TYR A 26 -5.59 -8.78 -5.01
C TYR A 26 -6.46 -7.69 -5.61
N THR A 27 -7.70 -7.63 -5.14
CA THR A 27 -8.64 -6.55 -5.44
C THR A 27 -9.08 -5.83 -4.17
N VAL A 28 -9.41 -4.56 -4.30
CA VAL A 28 -9.99 -3.74 -3.23
C VAL A 28 -11.40 -3.36 -3.64
N ASP A 29 -12.40 -4.00 -3.06
CA ASP A 29 -13.81 -3.75 -3.35
C ASP A 29 -14.31 -2.54 -2.54
N VAL A 30 -14.55 -1.43 -3.24
CA VAL A 30 -15.01 -0.18 -2.61
C VAL A 30 -16.43 -0.26 -2.06
N THR A 31 -17.22 -1.26 -2.47
CA THR A 31 -18.61 -1.45 -2.02
C THR A 31 -18.71 -2.17 -0.67
N LYS A 32 -17.61 -2.80 -0.25
CA LYS A 32 -17.56 -3.58 0.99
C LYS A 32 -17.27 -2.69 2.20
N PRO A 33 -17.71 -3.08 3.39
CA PRO A 33 -17.37 -2.37 4.62
C PRO A 33 -15.87 -2.45 4.92
N GLN A 34 -15.42 -1.61 5.86
CA GLN A 34 -14.06 -1.66 6.38
C GLN A 34 -13.75 -3.05 6.96
N GLY A 35 -12.57 -3.58 6.67
CA GLY A 35 -12.14 -4.92 7.07
C GLY A 35 -12.45 -6.02 6.06
N GLU A 36 -13.39 -5.81 5.12
CA GLU A 36 -13.83 -6.83 4.15
C GLU A 36 -13.51 -6.48 2.69
N LYS A 37 -12.80 -5.37 2.44
CA LYS A 37 -12.57 -4.82 1.10
C LYS A 37 -11.59 -5.62 0.26
N ILE A 38 -10.66 -6.34 0.88
CA ILE A 38 -9.54 -6.99 0.20
C ILE A 38 -9.85 -8.44 -0.10
N THR A 39 -9.67 -8.83 -1.35
CA THR A 39 -9.72 -10.23 -1.78
C THR A 39 -8.40 -10.58 -2.45
N ILE A 40 -7.62 -11.48 -1.85
CA ILE A 40 -6.37 -12.01 -2.42
C ILE A 40 -6.72 -13.16 -3.34
N THR A 41 -6.27 -13.08 -4.58
CA THR A 41 -6.55 -14.09 -5.61
C THR A 41 -5.45 -15.14 -5.69
N SER A 42 -4.20 -14.70 -5.63
CA SER A 42 -3.02 -15.59 -5.72
C SER A 42 -1.77 -14.89 -5.21
N MET A 43 -0.68 -15.61 -5.13
CA MET A 43 0.66 -15.03 -5.10
C MET A 43 0.99 -14.42 -6.47
N ALA A 44 1.98 -13.53 -6.53
CA ALA A 44 2.37 -12.86 -7.77
C ALA A 44 2.99 -13.80 -8.82
N ASP A 45 3.51 -14.95 -8.38
CA ASP A 45 4.03 -16.01 -9.24
C ASP A 45 2.95 -16.97 -9.77
N GLY A 46 1.67 -16.70 -9.45
CA GLY A 46 0.52 -17.52 -9.82
C GLY A 46 0.23 -18.68 -8.87
N SER A 47 1.06 -18.95 -7.89
CA SER A 47 0.79 -19.98 -6.90
C SER A 47 -0.40 -19.60 -5.99
N PRO A 48 -1.13 -20.59 -5.42
CA PRO A 48 -2.25 -20.30 -4.54
C PRO A 48 -1.83 -19.54 -3.27
N PHE A 49 -2.56 -18.48 -2.93
CA PHE A 49 -2.47 -17.90 -1.58
C PHE A 49 -3.22 -18.79 -0.59
N ARG A 50 -2.59 -19.09 0.53
CA ARG A 50 -3.15 -19.99 1.55
C ARG A 50 -3.24 -19.29 2.90
N MET A 51 -4.42 -19.24 3.49
CA MET A 51 -4.69 -18.60 4.79
C MET A 51 -4.03 -19.33 5.97
N ASP A 52 -3.73 -20.61 5.81
CA ASP A 52 -3.09 -21.48 6.82
C ASP A 52 -1.55 -21.46 6.76
N LYS A 53 -0.97 -20.65 5.86
CA LYS A 53 0.48 -20.56 5.68
C LYS A 53 1.04 -19.29 6.33
N ILE A 54 2.22 -19.41 6.91
CA ILE A 54 2.99 -18.25 7.40
C ILE A 54 3.80 -17.64 6.26
N TYR A 55 3.69 -16.34 6.09
CA TYR A 55 4.43 -15.57 5.09
C TYR A 55 5.40 -14.61 5.77
N LYS A 56 6.57 -14.43 5.16
CA LYS A 56 7.52 -13.38 5.54
C LYS A 56 7.18 -12.12 4.76
N VAL A 57 7.04 -11.01 5.46
CA VAL A 57 6.68 -9.71 4.89
C VAL A 57 7.81 -8.71 5.14
N ALA A 58 8.28 -8.05 4.09
CA ALA A 58 9.23 -6.95 4.21
C ALA A 58 8.48 -5.63 4.41
N LEU A 59 8.84 -4.89 5.45
CA LEU A 59 8.27 -3.59 5.81
C LEU A 59 9.40 -2.61 6.12
N ASN A 60 9.13 -1.30 6.01
CA ASN A 60 10.03 -0.30 6.55
C ASN A 60 9.94 -0.25 8.09
N SER A 61 10.93 0.35 8.73
CA SER A 61 11.00 0.43 10.21
C SER A 61 9.81 1.18 10.82
N TYR A 62 9.27 2.21 10.15
CA TYR A 62 8.09 2.92 10.62
C TYR A 62 6.88 1.99 10.74
N ARG A 63 6.59 1.18 9.70
CA ARG A 63 5.51 0.19 9.73
C ARG A 63 5.80 -0.95 10.69
N GLY A 64 7.02 -1.47 10.67
CA GLY A 64 7.45 -2.55 11.57
C GLY A 64 7.34 -2.21 13.05
N ASN A 65 7.48 -0.94 13.41
CA ASN A 65 7.33 -0.44 14.78
C ASN A 65 5.88 0.00 15.12
N GLY A 66 4.89 -0.32 14.28
CA GLY A 66 3.48 -0.01 14.53
C GLY A 66 3.01 1.33 13.95
N GLY A 67 3.89 2.07 13.26
CA GLY A 67 3.55 3.36 12.67
C GLY A 67 2.43 3.26 11.63
N GLY A 68 1.47 4.20 11.72
CA GLY A 68 0.28 4.22 10.86
C GLY A 68 -0.71 3.11 11.16
N GLU A 69 -0.57 2.41 12.29
CA GLU A 69 -1.51 1.43 12.84
C GLU A 69 -1.78 0.21 11.93
N LEU A 70 -0.95 0.00 10.88
CA LEU A 70 -1.12 -1.11 9.93
C LEU A 70 -1.06 -2.48 10.62
N LEU A 71 -0.04 -2.69 11.46
CA LEU A 71 0.15 -3.96 12.17
C LEU A 71 -0.69 -4.05 13.43
N THR A 72 -0.93 -2.96 14.11
CA THR A 72 -1.67 -2.93 15.37
C THR A 72 -3.18 -2.99 15.13
N LYS A 73 -3.82 -1.88 14.77
CA LYS A 73 -5.26 -1.87 14.51
C LYS A 73 -5.65 -2.65 13.24
N GLY A 74 -4.81 -2.59 12.20
CA GLY A 74 -5.10 -3.25 10.93
C GLY A 74 -5.01 -4.77 11.01
N SER A 75 -3.97 -5.30 11.65
CA SER A 75 -3.72 -6.74 11.75
C SER A 75 -3.98 -7.32 13.14
N GLY A 76 -4.39 -6.49 14.11
CA GLY A 76 -4.71 -6.93 15.46
C GLY A 76 -3.53 -7.42 16.31
N ILE A 77 -2.29 -7.04 15.93
CA ILE A 77 -1.10 -7.43 16.70
C ILE A 77 -0.90 -6.42 17.84
N PRO A 78 -0.83 -6.85 19.11
CA PRO A 78 -0.50 -5.96 20.21
C PRO A 78 0.85 -5.24 19.98
N GLN A 79 0.94 -3.98 20.39
CA GLN A 79 2.14 -3.17 20.18
C GLN A 79 3.39 -3.80 20.82
N GLU A 80 3.23 -4.39 21.98
CA GLU A 80 4.28 -5.10 22.73
C GLU A 80 4.82 -6.33 22.01
N ASP A 81 3.98 -7.01 21.20
CA ASP A 81 4.33 -8.25 20.50
C ASP A 81 5.06 -7.99 19.16
N LEU A 82 5.09 -6.75 18.67
CA LEU A 82 5.68 -6.44 17.37
C LEU A 82 7.15 -6.83 17.29
N LYS A 83 7.91 -6.64 18.35
CA LYS A 83 9.34 -6.96 18.40
C LYS A 83 9.59 -8.46 18.20
N ASP A 84 8.74 -9.30 18.77
CA ASP A 84 8.87 -10.77 18.69
C ASP A 84 8.51 -11.33 17.30
N ARG A 85 7.87 -10.49 16.47
CA ARG A 85 7.56 -10.83 15.07
C ARG A 85 8.69 -10.50 14.10
N ILE A 86 9.70 -9.75 14.54
CA ILE A 86 10.82 -9.34 13.68
C ILE A 86 11.79 -10.52 13.56
N ILE A 87 11.90 -11.09 12.37
CA ILE A 87 12.83 -12.19 12.08
C ILE A 87 14.17 -11.70 11.54
N PHE A 88 14.22 -10.47 11.03
CA PHE A 88 15.43 -9.84 10.50
C PHE A 88 15.25 -8.32 10.43
N SER A 89 16.31 -7.59 10.75
CA SER A 89 16.38 -6.14 10.59
C SER A 89 17.70 -5.75 9.95
N THR A 90 17.68 -4.75 9.08
CA THR A 90 18.89 -4.21 8.46
C THR A 90 19.50 -3.11 9.32
N ASP A 91 20.82 -2.94 9.25
CA ASP A 91 21.58 -1.89 9.94
C ASP A 91 21.66 -0.58 9.16
N LYS A 92 21.34 -0.62 7.87
CA LYS A 92 21.29 0.53 6.96
C LYS A 92 19.85 0.91 6.61
N ASP A 93 19.64 2.17 6.29
CA ASP A 93 18.33 2.63 5.82
C ASP A 93 18.02 2.12 4.39
N LEU A 94 16.75 2.21 4.02
CA LEU A 94 16.28 1.74 2.71
C LEU A 94 16.95 2.47 1.54
N ARG A 95 17.32 3.76 1.71
CA ARG A 95 17.98 4.54 0.65
C ARG A 95 19.34 3.97 0.30
N PHE A 96 20.11 3.49 1.30
CA PHE A 96 21.39 2.84 1.06
C PHE A 96 21.25 1.64 0.13
N TYR A 97 20.29 0.76 0.39
CA TYR A 97 20.05 -0.41 -0.45
C TYR A 97 19.54 -0.04 -1.84
N LEU A 98 18.67 0.97 -1.92
CA LEU A 98 18.13 1.47 -3.20
C LEU A 98 19.26 2.09 -4.05
N MET A 99 20.13 2.90 -3.47
CA MET A 99 21.28 3.50 -4.17
C MET A 99 22.21 2.43 -4.72
N ASN A 100 22.59 1.45 -3.90
CA ASN A 100 23.46 0.34 -4.34
C ASN A 100 22.80 -0.50 -5.45
N TYR A 101 21.48 -0.69 -5.38
CA TYR A 101 20.76 -1.40 -6.42
C TYR A 101 20.76 -0.62 -7.74
N ILE A 102 20.50 0.69 -7.71
CA ILE A 102 20.51 1.56 -8.89
C ILE A 102 21.92 1.61 -9.49
N GLU A 103 22.96 1.77 -8.65
CA GLU A 103 24.36 1.79 -9.10
C GLU A 103 24.74 0.51 -9.87
N LYS A 104 24.38 -0.66 -9.32
CA LYS A 104 24.63 -1.95 -9.99
C LYS A 104 23.82 -2.15 -11.25
N LYS A 105 22.59 -1.64 -11.29
CA LYS A 105 21.67 -1.83 -12.40
C LYS A 105 21.93 -0.84 -13.55
N GLY A 106 22.50 0.32 -13.25
CA GLY A 106 22.65 1.43 -14.18
C GLY A 106 21.31 2.11 -14.46
N THR A 107 20.85 2.07 -15.69
CA THR A 107 19.58 2.69 -16.07
C THR A 107 18.40 1.88 -15.53
N MET A 108 17.49 2.57 -14.83
CA MET A 108 16.24 2.01 -14.34
C MET A 108 15.09 2.35 -15.28
N ASN A 109 14.29 1.35 -15.62
CA ASN A 109 13.04 1.52 -16.36
C ASN A 109 11.89 0.85 -15.61
N PRO A 110 11.39 1.50 -14.55
CA PRO A 110 10.35 0.91 -13.70
C PRO A 110 9.03 0.78 -14.48
N LYS A 111 8.38 -0.37 -14.29
CA LYS A 111 7.04 -0.63 -14.82
C LYS A 111 6.08 -0.87 -13.66
N ALA A 112 4.82 -0.47 -13.85
CA ALA A 112 3.77 -0.79 -12.90
C ALA A 112 3.62 -2.32 -12.77
N LEU A 113 3.56 -2.81 -11.54
CA LEU A 113 3.43 -4.25 -11.28
C LEU A 113 2.02 -4.77 -11.59
N ASN A 114 1.00 -3.90 -11.54
CA ASN A 114 -0.40 -4.23 -11.78
C ASN A 114 -0.91 -5.43 -10.95
N GLN A 115 -0.42 -5.53 -9.72
CA GLN A 115 -0.74 -6.64 -8.81
C GLN A 115 -2.03 -6.43 -8.02
N TRP A 116 -2.62 -5.25 -8.11
CA TRP A 116 -3.90 -4.96 -7.47
C TRP A 116 -4.70 -3.90 -8.23
N LYS A 117 -6.01 -3.88 -7.97
CA LYS A 117 -6.92 -2.87 -8.50
C LYS A 117 -8.12 -2.65 -7.60
N PHE A 118 -8.74 -1.48 -7.74
CA PHE A 118 -10.05 -1.21 -7.16
C PHE A 118 -11.17 -1.84 -8.00
N VAL A 119 -12.20 -2.35 -7.35
CA VAL A 119 -13.41 -2.88 -7.99
C VAL A 119 -14.67 -2.36 -7.27
N PRO A 120 -15.83 -2.31 -7.93
CA PRO A 120 -16.07 -2.53 -9.36
C PRO A 120 -15.55 -1.37 -10.22
N GLU A 121 -14.93 -1.68 -11.34
CA GLU A 121 -14.28 -0.70 -12.22
C GLU A 121 -15.24 0.38 -12.76
N LYS A 122 -16.52 0.03 -12.96
CA LYS A 122 -17.56 0.99 -13.39
C LYS A 122 -17.72 2.20 -12.46
N TRP A 123 -17.32 2.07 -11.20
CA TRP A 123 -17.36 3.16 -10.21
C TRP A 123 -15.98 3.77 -9.95
N THR A 124 -14.98 2.91 -9.89
CA THR A 124 -13.64 3.34 -9.46
C THR A 124 -12.87 4.06 -10.56
N VAL A 125 -13.06 3.69 -11.83
CA VAL A 125 -12.39 4.36 -12.96
C VAL A 125 -12.86 5.80 -13.13
N PRO A 126 -14.18 6.11 -13.21
CA PRO A 126 -14.64 7.49 -13.28
C PRO A 126 -14.27 8.33 -12.05
N ALA A 127 -14.30 7.71 -10.86
CA ALA A 127 -13.90 8.40 -9.63
C ALA A 127 -12.41 8.77 -9.66
N ALA A 128 -11.53 7.86 -10.07
CA ALA A 128 -10.09 8.13 -10.18
C ALA A 128 -9.78 9.23 -11.20
N GLN A 129 -10.48 9.27 -12.34
CA GLN A 129 -10.35 10.34 -13.33
C GLN A 129 -10.73 11.69 -12.74
N ARG A 130 -11.90 11.79 -12.13
CA ARG A 130 -12.37 13.02 -11.46
C ARG A 130 -11.41 13.49 -10.38
N ASP A 131 -10.98 12.58 -9.51
CA ASP A 131 -10.10 12.91 -8.40
C ASP A 131 -8.71 13.34 -8.89
N SER A 132 -8.21 12.74 -9.98
CA SER A 132 -6.99 13.16 -10.65
C SER A 132 -7.10 14.59 -11.21
N GLU A 133 -8.23 14.93 -11.85
CA GLU A 133 -8.49 16.28 -12.32
C GLU A 133 -8.47 17.29 -11.18
N TYR A 134 -9.10 16.99 -10.05
CA TYR A 134 -9.11 17.88 -8.88
C TYR A 134 -7.74 18.02 -8.20
N LEU A 135 -6.95 16.95 -8.14
CA LEU A 135 -5.65 16.95 -7.48
C LEU A 135 -4.57 17.65 -8.30
N PHE A 136 -4.63 17.50 -9.62
CA PHE A 136 -3.57 17.94 -10.53
C PHE A 136 -3.99 19.12 -11.43
N ARG A 137 -5.17 19.68 -11.23
CA ARG A 137 -5.51 20.97 -11.88
C ARG A 137 -4.45 22.00 -11.50
N SER A 138 -3.69 22.42 -12.48
CA SER A 138 -2.87 23.61 -12.36
C SER A 138 -3.78 24.78 -12.00
N VAL A 139 -3.49 25.45 -10.89
CA VAL A 139 -4.12 26.75 -10.58
C VAL A 139 -3.65 27.70 -11.68
N GLN A 140 -4.52 27.99 -12.64
CA GLN A 140 -4.32 29.08 -13.59
C GLN A 140 -4.50 30.41 -12.88
#